data_cde02173f875509272e0e494684266ec
#
_entry.id   cde02173f875509272e0e494684266ec
#
_cell.length_a   1.000
_cell.length_b   1.000
_cell.length_c   1.000
_cell.angle_alpha   90.00
_cell.angle_beta   90.00
_cell.angle_gamma   90.00
#
_symmetry.space_group_name_H-M   'P 1'
#
loop_
_entity.id
_entity.type
_entity.pdbx_description
1 polymer ?
#
loop_
_entity_poly.entity_id
_entity_poly.type
_entity_poly.pdbx_seq_one_letter_code
_entity_poly.pdbx_strand_id
1 'polypeptide(L)'
;MVIEPPQSKREFFRWMENIQDWCVSRQLWWGHRVPAYFVDMEGVEQDPADGQWWVVGRTQAQAEERATEMAQGRAFTLKQDEDVLDTWFSSGLWPFSTLGWPQKDAKDMQHYYPTSMLETGWDILFFWVARMIMLGVHHTGQLPFKEVFCHAMVRDAHGRKMSKSLGNVIDPIDVIEGISLEGLHQRLREGNLDEKEINKAAQGQKKDYPRGIPQCGTDALRFTLCAYTAAGRDINLDIMRVEGYRKFCNKLWNATRFALLKLQDGYQPLCLADQDKFVPQSLVEKWILHRLNQTAQQLNQDMLQRSFMSATSCVYNFWLYDLCDVYIEAIKPITDAGADPSARLSAQHTLYACLDAGLKLLHPFMPFVTEELWHRLPQRPQETAETIAHAPFPEWQAG
;
A
#
# COMPACT_ATOMS: atom_id res chain seq x y z
N MET A 1 -20.17 -6.48 3.46
CA MET A 1 -18.80 -6.37 2.95
C MET A 1 -18.81 -5.75 1.56
N VAL A 2 -17.96 -4.77 1.34
CA VAL A 2 -17.76 -4.14 0.02
C VAL A 2 -16.52 -4.78 -0.63
N ILE A 3 -16.55 -5.06 -1.93
CA ILE A 3 -15.38 -5.51 -2.71
C ILE A 3 -15.17 -4.53 -3.84
N GLU A 4 -14.01 -3.88 -3.85
CA GLU A 4 -13.58 -2.91 -4.86
C GLU A 4 -12.30 -3.37 -5.59
N PRO A 5 -12.19 -3.10 -6.90
CA PRO A 5 -13.17 -2.47 -7.80
C PRO A 5 -14.33 -3.43 -8.16
N PRO A 6 -15.41 -2.93 -8.79
CA PRO A 6 -16.59 -3.75 -9.15
C PRO A 6 -16.30 -5.01 -9.98
N GLN A 7 -15.20 -5.01 -10.75
CA GLN A 7 -14.76 -6.20 -11.49
C GLN A 7 -14.38 -7.33 -10.53
N SER A 8 -13.62 -7.02 -9.48
CA SER A 8 -13.19 -7.99 -8.46
C SER A 8 -14.39 -8.59 -7.73
N LYS A 9 -15.43 -7.78 -7.46
CA LYS A 9 -16.68 -8.27 -6.89
C LYS A 9 -17.36 -9.30 -7.80
N ARG A 10 -17.44 -9.05 -9.12
CA ARG A 10 -18.03 -10.00 -10.08
C ARG A 10 -17.23 -11.31 -10.16
N GLU A 11 -15.89 -11.21 -10.17
CA GLU A 11 -15.02 -12.38 -10.17
C GLU A 11 -15.17 -13.20 -8.88
N PHE A 12 -15.24 -12.56 -7.72
CA PHE A 12 -15.48 -13.23 -6.45
C PHE A 12 -16.78 -14.07 -6.48
N PHE A 13 -17.89 -13.49 -6.90
CA PHE A 13 -19.17 -14.22 -6.97
C PHE A 13 -19.14 -15.33 -8.02
N ARG A 14 -18.52 -15.11 -9.18
CA ARG A 14 -18.36 -16.16 -10.19
C ARG A 14 -17.61 -17.38 -9.64
N TRP A 15 -16.58 -17.17 -8.82
CA TRP A 15 -15.85 -18.25 -8.18
C TRP A 15 -16.68 -18.94 -7.08
N MET A 16 -17.38 -18.17 -6.27
CA MET A 16 -18.20 -18.72 -5.18
C MET A 16 -19.39 -19.54 -5.67
N GLU A 17 -20.02 -19.13 -6.78
CA GLU A 17 -21.14 -19.84 -7.41
C GLU A 17 -20.70 -21.16 -8.07
N ASN A 18 -19.42 -21.26 -8.47
CA ASN A 18 -18.86 -22.43 -9.14
C ASN A 18 -17.74 -23.09 -8.31
N ILE A 19 -17.84 -23.00 -6.99
CA ILE A 19 -16.81 -23.53 -6.09
C ILE A 19 -16.69 -25.04 -6.24
N GLN A 20 -15.45 -25.52 -6.25
CA GLN A 20 -15.12 -26.95 -6.31
C GLN A 20 -14.43 -27.37 -5.01
N ASP A 21 -14.39 -28.67 -4.77
CA ASP A 21 -13.64 -29.26 -3.66
C ASP A 21 -12.17 -28.83 -3.72
N TRP A 22 -11.61 -28.61 -2.55
CA TRP A 22 -10.24 -28.19 -2.39
C TRP A 22 -9.48 -29.15 -1.50
N CYS A 23 -8.54 -29.90 -2.09
CA CYS A 23 -7.61 -30.73 -1.32
C CYS A 23 -6.68 -29.81 -0.50
N VAL A 24 -6.72 -29.98 0.83
CA VAL A 24 -5.96 -29.15 1.78
C VAL A 24 -4.62 -29.71 2.15
N SER A 25 -4.25 -30.92 1.69
CA SER A 25 -2.94 -31.52 1.91
C SER A 25 -1.97 -31.27 0.74
N ARG A 26 -0.68 -31.22 1.04
CA ARG A 26 0.41 -31.01 0.07
C ARG A 26 1.60 -31.90 0.40
N GLN A 27 2.21 -32.45 -0.62
CA GLN A 27 3.44 -33.25 -0.57
C GLN A 27 4.67 -32.34 -0.57
N LEU A 28 4.87 -31.62 0.55
CA LEU A 28 5.97 -30.69 0.74
C LEU A 28 6.78 -31.10 1.97
N TRP A 29 8.06 -30.83 1.94
CA TRP A 29 8.94 -31.11 3.07
C TRP A 29 8.73 -30.17 4.24
N TRP A 30 8.31 -28.93 3.96
CA TRP A 30 8.14 -27.88 4.95
C TRP A 30 6.67 -27.43 5.06
N GLY A 31 6.15 -27.42 6.29
CA GLY A 31 4.80 -26.96 6.57
C GLY A 31 4.24 -27.54 7.87
N HIS A 32 2.96 -27.26 8.15
CA HIS A 32 2.23 -27.86 9.27
C HIS A 32 1.70 -29.24 8.85
N ARG A 33 2.17 -30.29 9.49
CA ARG A 33 1.68 -31.65 9.20
C ARG A 33 0.17 -31.74 9.39
N VAL A 34 -0.48 -32.47 8.48
CA VAL A 34 -1.91 -32.76 8.58
C VAL A 34 -2.16 -33.51 9.87
N PRO A 35 -3.06 -33.04 10.77
CA PRO A 35 -3.33 -33.67 12.06
C PRO A 35 -4.32 -34.83 11.93
N ALA A 36 -4.11 -35.70 10.92
CA ALA A 36 -4.88 -36.90 10.64
C ALA A 36 -3.99 -38.15 10.80
N TYR A 37 -4.57 -39.22 11.30
CA TYR A 37 -3.86 -40.45 11.60
C TYR A 37 -4.66 -41.64 11.04
N PHE A 38 -4.02 -42.45 10.22
CA PHE A 38 -4.54 -43.72 9.76
C PHE A 38 -4.54 -44.71 10.94
N VAL A 39 -5.68 -45.37 11.15
CA VAL A 39 -5.84 -46.38 12.19
C VAL A 39 -5.66 -47.76 11.56
N ASP A 40 -4.43 -48.29 11.61
CA ASP A 40 -4.11 -49.60 11.07
C ASP A 40 -4.50 -50.67 12.09
N MET A 41 -5.60 -51.37 11.83
CA MET A 41 -6.20 -52.37 12.73
C MET A 41 -5.80 -53.79 12.31
N GLU A 42 -5.32 -54.56 13.26
CA GLU A 42 -4.92 -55.92 13.03
C GLU A 42 -6.09 -56.81 12.53
N GLY A 43 -5.87 -57.50 11.42
CA GLY A 43 -6.84 -58.43 10.86
C GLY A 43 -8.03 -57.78 10.11
N VAL A 44 -7.95 -56.49 9.82
CA VAL A 44 -8.97 -55.77 9.02
C VAL A 44 -8.35 -55.33 7.70
N GLU A 45 -9.00 -55.66 6.60
CA GLU A 45 -8.60 -55.12 5.30
C GLU A 45 -9.06 -53.66 5.21
N GLN A 46 -8.15 -52.73 5.02
CA GLN A 46 -8.37 -51.29 5.09
C GLN A 46 -7.76 -50.62 3.87
N ASP A 47 -8.55 -49.71 3.26
CA ASP A 47 -8.07 -48.87 2.19
C ASP A 47 -7.66 -47.50 2.79
N PRO A 48 -6.37 -47.08 2.73
CA PRO A 48 -5.95 -45.76 3.21
C PRO A 48 -6.58 -44.60 2.45
N ALA A 49 -7.16 -44.82 1.26
CA ALA A 49 -7.90 -43.81 0.54
C ALA A 49 -9.31 -43.56 1.13
N ASP A 50 -9.80 -44.47 1.98
CA ASP A 50 -11.13 -44.31 2.60
C ASP A 50 -11.01 -43.56 3.93
N GLY A 51 -11.61 -42.40 4.00
CA GLY A 51 -11.61 -41.52 5.17
C GLY A 51 -12.20 -42.15 6.45
N GLN A 52 -12.97 -43.25 6.35
CA GLN A 52 -13.53 -43.94 7.53
C GLN A 52 -12.45 -44.53 8.43
N TRP A 53 -11.22 -44.78 7.91
CA TRP A 53 -10.12 -45.35 8.64
C TRP A 53 -9.17 -44.31 9.25
N TRP A 54 -9.54 -43.05 9.18
CA TRP A 54 -8.72 -41.95 9.67
C TRP A 54 -9.36 -41.27 10.89
N VAL A 55 -8.52 -40.90 11.84
CA VAL A 55 -8.92 -40.05 12.98
C VAL A 55 -8.15 -38.76 12.96
N VAL A 56 -8.77 -37.68 13.41
CA VAL A 56 -8.12 -36.37 13.53
C VAL A 56 -7.81 -36.10 15.00
N GLY A 57 -6.62 -35.63 15.31
CA GLY A 57 -6.24 -35.25 16.69
C GLY A 57 -5.18 -34.15 16.68
N ARG A 58 -5.33 -33.18 17.57
CA ARG A 58 -4.31 -32.11 17.75
C ARG A 58 -2.99 -32.67 18.31
N THR A 59 -3.09 -33.76 19.05
CA THR A 59 -1.96 -34.49 19.61
C THR A 59 -2.15 -35.98 19.31
N GLN A 60 -1.05 -36.74 19.34
CA GLN A 60 -1.12 -38.17 19.21
C GLN A 60 -2.05 -38.83 20.27
N ALA A 61 -2.03 -38.34 21.52
CA ALA A 61 -2.90 -38.86 22.57
C ALA A 61 -4.40 -38.69 22.25
N GLN A 62 -4.80 -37.54 21.67
CA GLN A 62 -6.19 -37.36 21.20
C GLN A 62 -6.54 -38.27 20.01
N ALA A 63 -5.58 -38.52 19.14
CA ALA A 63 -5.78 -39.48 18.03
C ALA A 63 -5.92 -40.92 18.56
N GLU A 64 -5.12 -41.31 19.57
CA GLU A 64 -5.19 -42.63 20.22
C GLU A 64 -6.53 -42.84 20.94
N GLU A 65 -7.05 -41.82 21.63
CA GLU A 65 -8.39 -41.87 22.26
C GLU A 65 -9.46 -42.18 21.22
N ARG A 66 -9.52 -41.40 20.13
CA ARG A 66 -10.49 -41.58 19.04
C ARG A 66 -10.29 -42.91 18.28
N ALA A 67 -9.07 -43.32 18.08
CA ALA A 67 -8.78 -44.61 17.45
C ALA A 67 -9.19 -45.80 18.34
N THR A 68 -9.07 -45.64 19.68
CA THR A 68 -9.56 -46.67 20.63
C THR A 68 -11.06 -46.87 20.51
N GLU A 69 -11.81 -45.76 20.41
CA GLU A 69 -13.26 -45.83 20.18
C GLU A 69 -13.58 -46.50 18.82
N MET A 70 -12.87 -46.13 17.76
CA MET A 70 -13.03 -46.74 16.42
C MET A 70 -12.72 -48.22 16.40
N ALA A 71 -11.63 -48.62 17.04
CA ALA A 71 -11.11 -50.01 17.02
C ALA A 71 -12.01 -51.01 17.80
N GLN A 72 -12.86 -50.53 18.72
CA GLN A 72 -13.80 -51.38 19.49
C GLN A 72 -13.13 -52.59 20.17
N GLY A 73 -11.94 -52.34 20.75
CA GLY A 73 -11.15 -53.35 21.46
C GLY A 73 -10.21 -54.18 20.61
N ARG A 74 -10.06 -53.88 19.33
CA ARG A 74 -9.02 -54.48 18.45
C ARG A 74 -7.67 -53.80 18.66
N ALA A 75 -6.60 -54.54 18.47
CA ALA A 75 -5.27 -53.96 18.42
C ALA A 75 -5.10 -53.09 17.17
N PHE A 76 -4.48 -51.93 17.35
CA PHE A 76 -4.24 -51.00 16.23
C PHE A 76 -2.88 -50.27 16.41
N THR A 77 -2.40 -49.71 15.31
CA THR A 77 -1.29 -48.75 15.30
C THR A 77 -1.75 -47.45 14.62
N LEU A 78 -1.16 -46.33 15.00
CA LEU A 78 -1.43 -45.02 14.39
C LEU A 78 -0.30 -44.59 13.47
N LYS A 79 -0.63 -44.22 12.25
CA LYS A 79 0.31 -43.64 11.30
C LYS A 79 -0.17 -42.25 10.93
N GLN A 80 0.55 -41.20 11.40
CA GLN A 80 0.22 -39.84 11.02
C GLN A 80 0.46 -39.61 9.53
N ASP A 81 -0.41 -38.86 8.88
CA ASP A 81 -0.23 -38.43 7.50
C ASP A 81 1.10 -37.69 7.34
N GLU A 82 1.81 -37.99 6.24
CA GLU A 82 3.11 -37.41 5.92
C GLU A 82 2.99 -36.05 5.26
N ASP A 83 1.82 -35.75 4.71
CA ASP A 83 1.53 -34.48 4.04
C ASP A 83 1.46 -33.30 5.03
N VAL A 84 1.59 -32.11 4.49
CA VAL A 84 1.43 -30.85 5.23
C VAL A 84 0.19 -30.10 4.73
N LEU A 85 -0.33 -29.21 5.56
CA LEU A 85 -1.45 -28.35 5.17
C LEU A 85 -1.01 -27.37 4.07
N ASP A 86 -1.91 -27.12 3.12
CA ASP A 86 -1.77 -26.08 2.10
C ASP A 86 -1.52 -24.71 2.76
N THR A 87 -0.58 -23.96 2.22
CA THR A 87 -0.29 -22.59 2.65
C THR A 87 -1.53 -21.73 2.74
N TRP A 88 -2.44 -21.86 1.77
CA TRP A 88 -3.69 -21.09 1.74
C TRP A 88 -4.69 -21.51 2.83
N PHE A 89 -4.59 -22.72 3.37
CA PHE A 89 -5.38 -23.11 4.52
C PHE A 89 -4.96 -22.32 5.77
N SER A 90 -3.68 -22.34 6.09
CA SER A 90 -3.14 -21.57 7.22
C SER A 90 -3.33 -20.06 7.04
N SER A 91 -3.11 -19.56 5.82
CA SER A 91 -3.32 -18.16 5.47
C SER A 91 -4.78 -17.72 5.57
N GLY A 92 -5.71 -18.65 5.33
CA GLY A 92 -7.14 -18.40 5.45
C GLY A 92 -7.62 -18.21 6.89
N LEU A 93 -6.84 -18.68 7.88
CA LEU A 93 -7.13 -18.49 9.31
C LEU A 93 -6.61 -17.16 9.85
N TRP A 94 -5.73 -16.48 9.12
CA TRP A 94 -4.98 -15.31 9.58
C TRP A 94 -5.83 -14.20 10.21
N PRO A 95 -6.99 -13.78 9.65
CA PRO A 95 -7.75 -12.64 10.16
C PRO A 95 -8.24 -12.78 11.61
N PHE A 96 -8.39 -14.00 12.09
CA PHE A 96 -8.90 -14.27 13.44
C PHE A 96 -7.91 -15.06 14.32
N SER A 97 -7.06 -15.90 13.73
CA SER A 97 -6.07 -16.67 14.51
C SER A 97 -5.02 -15.77 15.17
N THR A 98 -4.61 -14.67 14.51
CA THR A 98 -3.65 -13.69 15.06
C THR A 98 -4.24 -12.82 16.16
N LEU A 99 -5.56 -12.76 16.27
CA LEU A 99 -6.30 -11.98 17.27
C LEU A 99 -6.71 -12.80 18.51
N GLY A 100 -6.21 -14.04 18.60
CA GLY A 100 -6.42 -14.90 19.78
C GLY A 100 -7.52 -15.96 19.63
N TRP A 101 -8.15 -16.11 18.44
CA TRP A 101 -9.04 -17.24 18.21
C TRP A 101 -8.29 -18.57 18.42
N PRO A 102 -8.88 -19.60 19.06
CA PRO A 102 -10.31 -19.79 19.35
C PRO A 102 -10.80 -19.27 20.71
N GLN A 103 -10.03 -18.48 21.43
CA GLN A 103 -10.44 -17.87 22.69
C GLN A 103 -11.50 -16.78 22.42
N LYS A 104 -12.75 -17.02 22.83
CA LYS A 104 -13.86 -16.10 22.56
C LYS A 104 -13.79 -14.77 23.31
N ASP A 105 -13.06 -14.73 24.42
CA ASP A 105 -12.85 -13.58 25.30
C ASP A 105 -11.53 -12.83 25.02
N ALA A 106 -10.80 -13.20 23.97
CA ALA A 106 -9.59 -12.51 23.56
C ALA A 106 -9.89 -11.03 23.26
N LYS A 107 -9.21 -10.11 23.94
CA LYS A 107 -9.45 -8.66 23.82
C LYS A 107 -9.25 -8.16 22.38
N ASP A 108 -8.21 -8.62 21.72
CA ASP A 108 -7.90 -8.22 20.35
C ASP A 108 -8.98 -8.69 19.37
N MET A 109 -9.53 -9.89 19.57
CA MET A 109 -10.64 -10.41 18.78
C MET A 109 -11.89 -9.54 18.95
N GLN A 110 -12.20 -9.09 20.15
CA GLN A 110 -13.35 -8.22 20.41
C GLN A 110 -13.18 -6.82 19.85
N HIS A 111 -11.94 -6.31 19.80
CA HIS A 111 -11.67 -4.93 19.39
C HIS A 111 -11.38 -4.79 17.89
N TYR A 112 -10.61 -5.70 17.29
CA TYR A 112 -10.10 -5.57 15.92
C TYR A 112 -10.82 -6.44 14.90
N TYR A 113 -11.65 -7.39 15.31
CA TYR A 113 -12.41 -8.23 14.37
C TYR A 113 -13.88 -7.80 14.29
N PRO A 114 -14.47 -7.63 13.09
CA PRO A 114 -13.86 -7.71 11.75
C PRO A 114 -12.92 -6.54 11.46
N THR A 115 -11.86 -6.83 10.70
CA THR A 115 -10.92 -5.80 10.23
C THR A 115 -11.62 -4.78 9.32
N SER A 116 -11.21 -3.51 9.40
CA SER A 116 -11.84 -2.42 8.64
C SER A 116 -11.70 -2.62 7.14
N MET A 117 -10.49 -2.95 6.66
CA MET A 117 -10.22 -3.16 5.26
C MET A 117 -9.08 -4.18 5.07
N LEU A 118 -9.23 -5.05 4.08
CA LEU A 118 -8.16 -5.86 3.50
C LEU A 118 -7.77 -5.27 2.15
N GLU A 119 -6.49 -4.98 1.98
CA GLU A 119 -5.91 -4.57 0.69
C GLU A 119 -5.03 -5.71 0.16
N THR A 120 -5.20 -6.07 -1.11
CA THR A 120 -4.45 -7.17 -1.73
C THR A 120 -4.45 -7.08 -3.25
N GLY A 121 -3.57 -7.87 -3.92
CA GLY A 121 -3.62 -8.06 -5.37
C GLY A 121 -4.88 -8.84 -5.79
N TRP A 122 -5.45 -8.47 -6.92
CA TRP A 122 -6.62 -9.16 -7.48
C TRP A 122 -6.35 -10.63 -7.84
N ASP A 123 -5.09 -10.99 -8.11
CA ASP A 123 -4.69 -12.34 -8.54
C ASP A 123 -4.78 -13.38 -7.44
N ILE A 124 -4.85 -12.98 -6.17
CA ILE A 124 -5.06 -13.89 -5.04
C ILE A 124 -6.44 -13.73 -4.37
N LEU A 125 -7.37 -13.07 -5.04
CA LEU A 125 -8.73 -12.89 -4.55
C LEU A 125 -9.40 -14.23 -4.22
N PHE A 126 -9.30 -15.22 -5.09
CA PHE A 126 -9.84 -16.57 -4.83
C PHE A 126 -9.00 -17.36 -3.85
N PHE A 127 -7.67 -17.40 -4.06
CA PHE A 127 -6.81 -18.27 -3.26
C PHE A 127 -6.71 -17.84 -1.80
N TRP A 128 -6.81 -16.56 -1.52
CA TRP A 128 -6.66 -16.01 -0.18
C TRP A 128 -7.94 -15.39 0.37
N VAL A 129 -8.48 -14.40 -0.31
CA VAL A 129 -9.62 -13.61 0.21
C VAL A 129 -10.87 -14.47 0.38
N ALA A 130 -11.25 -15.25 -0.64
CA ALA A 130 -12.41 -16.12 -0.56
C ALA A 130 -12.27 -17.16 0.56
N ARG A 131 -11.07 -17.72 0.74
CA ARG A 131 -10.81 -18.70 1.80
C ARG A 131 -10.86 -18.07 3.19
N MET A 132 -10.31 -16.87 3.38
CA MET A 132 -10.45 -16.12 4.64
C MET A 132 -11.92 -15.84 4.96
N ILE A 133 -12.72 -15.49 3.97
CA ILE A 133 -14.16 -15.24 4.14
C ILE A 133 -14.88 -16.53 4.55
N MET A 134 -14.66 -17.63 3.83
CA MET A 134 -15.30 -18.92 4.13
C MET A 134 -14.93 -19.42 5.53
N LEU A 135 -13.65 -19.45 5.86
CA LEU A 135 -13.16 -19.90 7.17
C LEU A 135 -13.59 -18.95 8.30
N GLY A 136 -13.56 -17.63 8.05
CA GLY A 136 -14.02 -16.61 8.99
C GLY A 136 -15.51 -16.81 9.33
N VAL A 137 -16.37 -16.91 8.34
CA VAL A 137 -17.80 -17.14 8.55
C VAL A 137 -18.04 -18.50 9.24
N HIS A 138 -17.34 -19.56 8.83
CA HIS A 138 -17.49 -20.89 9.43
C HIS A 138 -17.09 -20.91 10.91
N HIS A 139 -15.95 -20.31 11.26
CA HIS A 139 -15.40 -20.42 12.61
C HIS A 139 -15.89 -19.34 13.59
N THR A 140 -16.22 -18.15 13.09
CA THR A 140 -16.58 -17.01 13.94
C THR A 140 -18.06 -16.56 13.78
N GLY A 141 -18.75 -17.02 12.74
CA GLY A 141 -20.09 -16.56 12.39
C GLY A 141 -20.14 -15.17 11.77
N GLN A 142 -18.97 -14.54 11.49
CA GLN A 142 -18.88 -13.17 10.99
C GLN A 142 -17.94 -13.07 9.79
N LEU A 143 -18.21 -12.09 8.92
CA LEU A 143 -17.29 -11.73 7.84
C LEU A 143 -16.00 -11.17 8.42
N PRO A 144 -14.81 -11.56 7.93
CA PRO A 144 -13.52 -11.12 8.49
C PRO A 144 -13.15 -9.67 8.17
N PHE A 145 -13.78 -9.07 7.14
CA PHE A 145 -13.51 -7.71 6.68
C PHE A 145 -14.80 -6.94 6.42
N LYS A 146 -14.77 -5.62 6.66
CA LYS A 146 -15.84 -4.71 6.23
C LYS A 146 -15.71 -4.39 4.75
N GLU A 147 -14.46 -4.29 4.27
CA GLU A 147 -14.11 -3.94 2.90
C GLU A 147 -12.91 -4.75 2.40
N VAL A 148 -12.91 -5.08 1.11
CA VAL A 148 -11.78 -5.68 0.39
C VAL A 148 -11.45 -4.78 -0.81
N PHE A 149 -10.23 -4.28 -0.86
CA PHE A 149 -9.73 -3.47 -1.96
C PHE A 149 -8.66 -4.25 -2.74
N CYS A 150 -8.93 -4.52 -4.02
CA CYS A 150 -8.01 -5.24 -4.90
C CYS A 150 -7.22 -4.24 -5.74
N HIS A 151 -5.93 -4.06 -5.42
CA HIS A 151 -5.07 -3.15 -6.15
C HIS A 151 -4.63 -3.71 -7.51
N ALA A 152 -4.16 -2.82 -8.39
CA ALA A 152 -3.56 -3.17 -9.66
C ALA A 152 -2.19 -3.82 -9.48
N MET A 153 -1.85 -4.79 -10.35
CA MET A 153 -0.53 -5.43 -10.34
C MET A 153 0.50 -4.56 -11.05
N VAL A 154 1.71 -4.51 -10.49
CA VAL A 154 2.84 -3.84 -11.13
C VAL A 154 3.48 -4.80 -12.15
N ARG A 155 3.60 -4.34 -13.38
CA ARG A 155 4.22 -5.04 -14.52
C ARG A 155 5.47 -4.30 -14.98
N ASP A 156 6.31 -4.95 -15.76
CA ASP A 156 7.43 -4.27 -16.41
C ASP A 156 6.95 -3.22 -17.44
N ALA A 157 7.85 -2.42 -17.98
CA ALA A 157 7.53 -1.37 -18.95
C ALA A 157 6.83 -1.89 -20.22
N HIS A 158 6.93 -3.19 -20.50
CA HIS A 158 6.31 -3.86 -21.64
C HIS A 158 4.98 -4.54 -21.30
N GLY A 159 4.48 -4.39 -20.07
CA GLY A 159 3.23 -4.97 -19.60
C GLY A 159 3.31 -6.45 -19.24
N ARG A 160 4.52 -7.03 -19.13
CA ARG A 160 4.70 -8.43 -18.73
C ARG A 160 4.69 -8.55 -17.20
N LYS A 161 4.10 -9.62 -16.69
CA LYS A 161 4.17 -9.95 -15.25
C LYS A 161 5.64 -10.10 -14.85
N MET A 162 6.04 -9.38 -13.79
CA MET A 162 7.38 -9.52 -13.23
C MET A 162 7.51 -10.85 -12.49
N SER A 163 8.54 -11.61 -12.80
CA SER A 163 8.86 -12.86 -12.11
C SER A 163 10.36 -13.09 -12.06
N LYS A 164 10.81 -13.77 -11.01
CA LYS A 164 12.22 -14.16 -10.86
C LYS A 164 12.68 -15.04 -12.02
N SER A 165 11.79 -15.90 -12.55
CA SER A 165 12.09 -16.82 -13.67
C SER A 165 12.27 -16.11 -15.01
N LEU A 166 11.80 -14.88 -15.18
CA LEU A 166 11.99 -14.07 -16.38
C LEU A 166 13.13 -13.07 -16.26
N GLY A 167 13.69 -12.88 -15.06
CA GLY A 167 14.75 -11.90 -14.80
C GLY A 167 14.33 -10.44 -15.06
N ASN A 168 13.03 -10.14 -15.07
CA ASN A 168 12.48 -8.81 -15.31
C ASN A 168 11.96 -8.12 -14.03
N VAL A 169 12.28 -8.66 -12.87
CA VAL A 169 11.96 -8.05 -11.58
C VAL A 169 12.86 -6.84 -11.38
N ILE A 170 12.25 -5.71 -11.05
CA ILE A 170 12.95 -4.48 -10.66
C ILE A 170 12.86 -4.39 -9.14
N ASP A 171 14.02 -4.39 -8.47
CA ASP A 171 14.08 -4.17 -7.03
C ASP A 171 13.76 -2.70 -6.74
N PRO A 172 12.80 -2.38 -5.85
CA PRO A 172 12.52 -1.01 -5.44
C PRO A 172 13.77 -0.25 -4.94
N ILE A 173 14.70 -0.94 -4.27
CA ILE A 173 15.96 -0.34 -3.79
C ILE A 173 16.84 0.13 -4.96
N ASP A 174 16.89 -0.62 -6.05
CA ASP A 174 17.65 -0.23 -7.24
C ASP A 174 17.07 1.04 -7.91
N VAL A 175 15.78 1.28 -7.76
CA VAL A 175 15.14 2.53 -8.23
C VAL A 175 15.41 3.68 -7.26
N ILE A 176 15.38 3.41 -5.96
CA ILE A 176 15.56 4.41 -4.90
C ILE A 176 17.01 4.91 -4.89
N GLU A 177 17.99 4.00 -4.90
CA GLU A 177 19.40 4.29 -4.75
C GLU A 177 20.13 4.45 -6.08
N GLY A 178 19.53 3.93 -7.15
CA GLY A 178 20.17 3.84 -8.46
C GLY A 178 21.08 2.61 -8.56
N ILE A 179 21.24 2.09 -9.76
CA ILE A 179 22.12 0.95 -10.04
C ILE A 179 22.73 1.05 -11.44
N SER A 180 24.00 0.70 -11.60
CA SER A 180 24.64 0.63 -12.92
C SER A 180 24.12 -0.55 -13.75
N LEU A 181 24.35 -0.54 -15.07
CA LEU A 181 23.99 -1.67 -15.93
C LEU A 181 24.75 -2.94 -15.53
N GLU A 182 26.01 -2.82 -15.13
CA GLU A 182 26.82 -3.95 -14.63
C GLU A 182 26.20 -4.53 -13.35
N GLY A 183 25.73 -3.66 -12.44
CA GLY A 183 25.06 -4.05 -11.21
C GLY A 183 23.76 -4.83 -11.50
N LEU A 184 22.95 -4.36 -12.47
CA LEU A 184 21.75 -5.08 -12.90
C LEU A 184 22.08 -6.46 -13.46
N HIS A 185 23.15 -6.58 -14.28
CA HIS A 185 23.59 -7.86 -14.82
C HIS A 185 24.14 -8.80 -13.73
N GLN A 186 24.78 -8.26 -12.68
CA GLN A 186 25.24 -9.04 -11.54
C GLN A 186 24.07 -9.63 -10.77
N ARG A 187 23.00 -8.84 -10.51
CA ARG A 187 21.77 -9.31 -9.86
C ARG A 187 21.12 -10.51 -10.56
N LEU A 188 21.17 -10.55 -11.90
CA LEU A 188 20.65 -11.71 -12.65
C LEU A 188 21.40 -12.99 -12.35
N ARG A 189 22.72 -12.90 -12.05
CA ARG A 189 23.58 -14.04 -11.74
C ARG A 189 23.48 -14.52 -10.29
N GLU A 190 23.01 -13.67 -9.40
CA GLU A 190 22.74 -14.02 -7.99
C GLU A 190 21.46 -14.85 -7.82
N GLY A 191 20.61 -14.92 -8.85
CA GLY A 191 19.38 -15.71 -8.88
C GLY A 191 19.62 -17.14 -9.38
N ASN A 192 18.52 -17.91 -9.44
CA ASN A 192 18.52 -19.29 -9.94
C ASN A 192 18.08 -19.37 -11.41
N LEU A 193 18.46 -18.37 -12.23
CA LEU A 193 18.19 -18.38 -13.67
C LEU A 193 19.22 -19.23 -14.40
N ASP A 194 18.81 -19.94 -15.46
CA ASP A 194 19.74 -20.57 -16.35
C ASP A 194 20.49 -19.53 -17.23
N GLU A 195 21.65 -19.92 -17.78
CA GLU A 195 22.48 -19.00 -18.56
C GLU A 195 21.76 -18.41 -19.79
N LYS A 196 20.84 -19.14 -20.39
CA LYS A 196 20.08 -18.70 -21.57
C LYS A 196 19.12 -17.59 -21.19
N GLU A 197 18.42 -17.74 -20.07
CA GLU A 197 17.50 -16.69 -19.58
C GLU A 197 18.29 -15.48 -19.03
N ILE A 198 19.44 -15.68 -18.35
CA ILE A 198 20.35 -14.60 -17.95
C ILE A 198 20.77 -13.75 -19.16
N ASN A 199 21.22 -14.38 -20.25
CA ASN A 199 21.65 -13.67 -21.45
C ASN A 199 20.51 -12.90 -22.10
N LYS A 200 19.30 -13.46 -22.14
CA LYS A 200 18.11 -12.81 -22.68
C LYS A 200 17.67 -11.62 -21.81
N ALA A 201 17.65 -11.80 -20.49
CA ALA A 201 17.33 -10.73 -19.53
C ALA A 201 18.36 -9.60 -19.59
N ALA A 202 19.66 -9.90 -19.67
CA ALA A 202 20.73 -8.91 -19.79
C ALA A 202 20.61 -8.09 -21.10
N GLN A 203 20.24 -8.71 -22.22
CA GLN A 203 19.98 -7.98 -23.45
C GLN A 203 18.78 -7.04 -23.32
N GLY A 204 17.70 -7.48 -22.62
CA GLY A 204 16.55 -6.66 -22.29
C GLY A 204 16.96 -5.45 -21.45
N GLN A 205 17.69 -5.68 -20.35
CA GLN A 205 18.18 -4.63 -19.45
C GLN A 205 19.09 -3.62 -20.18
N LYS A 206 19.97 -4.09 -21.06
CA LYS A 206 20.81 -3.19 -21.87
C LYS A 206 20.00 -2.31 -22.82
N LYS A 207 18.89 -2.81 -23.33
CA LYS A 207 17.98 -2.04 -24.19
C LYS A 207 17.17 -1.03 -23.39
N ASP A 208 16.59 -1.47 -22.28
CA ASP A 208 15.67 -0.65 -21.49
C ASP A 208 16.43 0.34 -20.56
N TYR A 209 17.60 -0.06 -20.07
CA TYR A 209 18.42 0.73 -19.14
C TYR A 209 19.89 0.81 -19.58
N PRO A 210 20.21 1.45 -20.73
CA PRO A 210 21.56 1.43 -21.31
C PRO A 210 22.63 2.07 -20.41
N ARG A 211 22.21 2.90 -19.46
CA ARG A 211 23.07 3.55 -18.44
C ARG A 211 22.78 3.10 -17.01
N GLY A 212 22.02 2.00 -16.86
CA GLY A 212 21.47 1.60 -15.57
C GLY A 212 20.24 2.43 -15.17
N ILE A 213 19.81 2.28 -13.92
CA ILE A 213 18.68 3.00 -13.33
C ILE A 213 19.26 4.18 -12.51
N PRO A 214 18.87 5.45 -12.80
CA PRO A 214 19.34 6.58 -12.01
C PRO A 214 18.73 6.55 -10.60
N GLN A 215 19.40 7.14 -9.63
CA GLN A 215 18.86 7.33 -8.29
C GLN A 215 17.62 8.23 -8.36
N CYS A 216 16.45 7.68 -8.03
CA CYS A 216 15.17 8.41 -8.07
C CYS A 216 14.69 8.87 -6.69
N GLY A 217 15.02 8.11 -5.64
CA GLY A 217 14.55 8.34 -4.28
C GLY A 217 13.17 7.76 -4.01
N THR A 218 12.89 7.54 -2.73
CA THR A 218 11.68 6.84 -2.26
C THR A 218 10.40 7.60 -2.61
N ASP A 219 10.37 8.92 -2.42
CA ASP A 219 9.17 9.73 -2.67
C ASP A 219 8.77 9.73 -4.15
N ALA A 220 9.76 9.78 -5.06
CA ALA A 220 9.48 9.71 -6.50
C ALA A 220 8.87 8.37 -6.91
N LEU A 221 9.39 7.25 -6.36
CA LEU A 221 8.85 5.91 -6.62
C LEU A 221 7.43 5.78 -6.07
N ARG A 222 7.20 6.16 -4.80
CA ARG A 222 5.88 6.12 -4.16
C ARG A 222 4.85 6.92 -4.94
N PHE A 223 5.20 8.15 -5.29
CA PHE A 223 4.29 9.02 -6.05
C PHE A 223 4.00 8.46 -7.44
N THR A 224 4.99 7.87 -8.12
CA THR A 224 4.80 7.22 -9.41
C THR A 224 3.77 6.10 -9.31
N LEU A 225 3.92 5.20 -8.34
CA LEU A 225 3.01 4.07 -8.16
C LEU A 225 1.58 4.55 -7.91
N CYS A 226 1.39 5.55 -7.04
CA CYS A 226 0.08 6.15 -6.80
C CYS A 226 -0.49 6.86 -8.04
N ALA A 227 0.34 7.61 -8.78
CA ALA A 227 -0.07 8.36 -9.96
C ALA A 227 -0.51 7.49 -11.15
N TYR A 228 -0.11 6.21 -11.17
CA TYR A 228 -0.51 5.26 -12.21
C TYR A 228 -1.50 4.20 -11.72
N THR A 229 -1.94 4.27 -10.46
CA THR A 229 -2.94 3.37 -9.90
C THR A 229 -4.32 3.74 -10.44
N ALA A 230 -4.78 3.02 -11.46
CA ALA A 230 -6.14 3.13 -11.99
C ALA A 230 -6.93 1.88 -11.63
N ALA A 231 -8.20 2.03 -11.25
CA ALA A 231 -9.07 0.92 -10.91
C ALA A 231 -9.17 -0.10 -12.06
N GLY A 232 -8.79 -1.36 -11.78
CA GLY A 232 -8.92 -2.48 -12.73
C GLY A 232 -7.89 -2.51 -13.87
N ARG A 233 -6.81 -1.72 -13.80
CA ARG A 233 -5.72 -1.75 -14.79
C ARG A 233 -4.38 -1.95 -14.11
N ASP A 234 -3.57 -2.86 -14.66
CA ASP A 234 -2.21 -3.07 -14.20
C ASP A 234 -1.32 -1.86 -14.49
N ILE A 235 -0.31 -1.66 -13.64
CA ILE A 235 0.64 -0.55 -13.73
C ILE A 235 1.86 -1.02 -14.50
N ASN A 236 2.10 -0.47 -15.68
CA ASN A 236 3.35 -0.67 -16.40
C ASN A 236 4.41 0.29 -15.81
N LEU A 237 5.33 -0.25 -15.01
CA LEU A 237 6.36 0.55 -14.36
C LEU A 237 7.42 0.99 -15.37
N ASP A 238 7.44 2.28 -15.66
CA ASP A 238 8.44 2.95 -16.48
C ASP A 238 9.35 3.82 -15.61
N ILE A 239 10.63 3.50 -15.58
CA ILE A 239 11.62 4.20 -14.77
C ILE A 239 11.79 5.67 -15.20
N MET A 240 11.62 6.00 -16.49
CA MET A 240 11.68 7.38 -16.96
C MET A 240 10.59 8.26 -16.33
N ARG A 241 9.46 7.68 -16.00
CA ARG A 241 8.39 8.37 -15.28
C ARG A 241 8.75 8.61 -13.81
N VAL A 242 9.42 7.64 -13.17
CA VAL A 242 9.93 7.80 -11.80
C VAL A 242 10.94 8.95 -11.75
N GLU A 243 11.86 9.02 -12.73
CA GLU A 243 12.79 10.16 -12.87
C GLU A 243 12.06 11.50 -13.04
N GLY A 244 10.94 11.53 -13.76
CA GLY A 244 10.09 12.71 -13.88
C GLY A 244 9.61 13.23 -12.51
N TYR A 245 9.15 12.35 -11.63
CA TYR A 245 8.75 12.72 -10.28
C TYR A 245 9.92 13.03 -9.34
N ARG A 246 11.11 12.51 -9.61
CA ARG A 246 12.34 13.01 -8.94
C ARG A 246 12.57 14.48 -9.23
N LYS A 247 12.35 14.93 -10.48
CA LYS A 247 12.42 16.35 -10.85
C LYS A 247 11.34 17.17 -10.14
N PHE A 248 10.16 16.58 -9.90
CA PHE A 248 9.13 17.22 -9.10
C PHE A 248 9.55 17.42 -7.63
N CYS A 249 10.18 16.42 -6.99
CA CYS A 249 10.78 16.61 -5.66
C CYS A 249 11.77 17.80 -5.62
N ASN A 250 12.61 17.93 -6.64
CA ASN A 250 13.53 19.07 -6.76
C ASN A 250 12.78 20.41 -6.93
N LYS A 251 11.66 20.41 -7.65
CA LYS A 251 10.81 21.62 -7.80
C LYS A 251 10.21 22.03 -6.45
N LEU A 252 9.67 21.08 -5.68
CA LEU A 252 9.14 21.31 -4.32
C LEU A 252 10.22 21.93 -3.42
N TRP A 253 11.42 21.34 -3.42
CA TRP A 253 12.54 21.84 -2.64
C TRP A 253 12.90 23.27 -3.00
N ASN A 254 13.07 23.57 -4.28
CA ASN A 254 13.45 24.88 -4.75
C ASN A 254 12.35 25.93 -4.54
N ALA A 255 11.09 25.56 -4.72
CA ALA A 255 9.94 26.43 -4.46
C ALA A 255 9.87 26.83 -2.97
N THR A 256 9.99 25.84 -2.08
CA THR A 256 9.99 26.08 -0.62
C THR A 256 11.19 26.92 -0.21
N ARG A 257 12.40 26.62 -0.74
CA ARG A 257 13.60 27.43 -0.47
C ARG A 257 13.42 28.88 -0.91
N PHE A 258 12.85 29.10 -2.09
CA PHE A 258 12.54 30.46 -2.56
C PHE A 258 11.51 31.16 -1.64
N ALA A 259 10.45 30.44 -1.27
CA ALA A 259 9.43 30.98 -0.38
C ALA A 259 9.98 31.37 0.99
N LEU A 260 10.89 30.54 1.55
CA LEU A 260 11.57 30.87 2.81
C LEU A 260 12.36 32.18 2.75
N LEU A 261 12.93 32.56 1.59
CA LEU A 261 13.57 33.87 1.41
C LEU A 261 12.56 35.03 1.48
N LYS A 262 11.28 34.77 1.15
CA LYS A 262 10.20 35.77 1.23
C LYS A 262 9.51 35.79 2.59
N LEU A 263 9.68 34.76 3.43
CA LEU A 263 9.18 34.63 4.79
C LEU A 263 10.20 35.06 5.86
N GLN A 264 11.13 35.96 5.51
CA GLN A 264 12.14 36.53 6.42
C GLN A 264 11.64 37.79 7.13
N ASP A 265 12.55 38.53 7.76
CA ASP A 265 12.29 39.83 8.40
C ASP A 265 11.28 39.78 9.57
N GLY A 266 11.38 38.72 10.38
CA GLY A 266 10.53 38.58 11.57
C GLY A 266 9.09 38.14 11.27
N TYR A 267 8.83 37.59 10.08
CA TYR A 267 7.53 37.02 9.75
C TYR A 267 7.12 35.96 10.79
N GLN A 268 5.90 36.08 11.27
CA GLN A 268 5.26 35.12 12.18
C GLN A 268 4.00 34.57 11.51
N PRO A 269 3.87 33.25 11.34
CA PRO A 269 2.64 32.66 10.80
C PRO A 269 1.47 32.86 11.76
N LEU A 270 0.27 32.96 11.23
CA LEU A 270 -0.96 33.01 12.03
C LEU A 270 -1.14 31.71 12.81
N CYS A 271 -1.61 31.79 14.05
CA CYS A 271 -2.04 30.61 14.77
C CYS A 271 -3.26 29.96 14.07
N LEU A 272 -3.51 28.66 14.30
CA LEU A 272 -4.62 27.94 13.66
C LEU A 272 -5.98 28.61 13.96
N ALA A 273 -6.19 29.10 15.18
CA ALA A 273 -7.43 29.76 15.61
C ALA A 273 -7.71 31.11 14.91
N ASP A 274 -6.69 31.74 14.34
CA ASP A 274 -6.81 33.03 13.65
C ASP A 274 -6.73 32.91 12.13
N GLN A 275 -6.48 31.69 11.61
CA GLN A 275 -6.36 31.44 10.17
C GLN A 275 -7.66 31.79 9.42
N ASP A 276 -8.81 31.45 9.99
CA ASP A 276 -10.13 31.74 9.42
C ASP A 276 -10.50 33.24 9.46
N LYS A 277 -9.79 34.05 10.26
CA LYS A 277 -9.98 35.49 10.33
C LYS A 277 -9.14 36.24 9.30
N PHE A 278 -8.22 35.56 8.65
CA PHE A 278 -7.35 36.17 7.65
C PHE A 278 -8.15 36.52 6.38
N VAL A 279 -8.10 37.77 5.97
CA VAL A 279 -8.75 38.25 4.75
C VAL A 279 -7.68 38.60 3.71
N PRO A 280 -7.55 37.81 2.63
CA PRO A 280 -6.59 38.10 1.57
C PRO A 280 -6.93 39.41 0.86
N GLN A 281 -5.92 40.23 0.60
CA GLN A 281 -6.10 41.58 0.07
C GLN A 281 -6.23 41.61 -1.45
N SER A 282 -5.39 40.86 -2.15
CA SER A 282 -5.33 40.89 -3.61
C SER A 282 -6.18 39.78 -4.26
N LEU A 283 -6.52 39.97 -5.53
CA LEU A 283 -7.26 38.98 -6.32
C LEU A 283 -6.45 37.68 -6.48
N VAL A 284 -5.13 37.78 -6.63
CA VAL A 284 -4.28 36.60 -6.82
C VAL A 284 -4.17 35.78 -5.53
N GLU A 285 -4.19 36.42 -4.35
CA GLU A 285 -4.26 35.74 -3.06
C GLU A 285 -5.58 34.99 -2.89
N LYS A 286 -6.70 35.65 -3.20
CA LYS A 286 -8.04 35.02 -3.17
C LYS A 286 -8.11 33.83 -4.13
N TRP A 287 -7.55 33.99 -5.33
CA TRP A 287 -7.51 32.93 -6.34
C TRP A 287 -6.73 31.72 -5.85
N ILE A 288 -5.51 31.90 -5.33
CA ILE A 288 -4.68 30.74 -4.92
C ILE A 288 -5.26 30.02 -3.70
N LEU A 289 -5.84 30.75 -2.73
CA LEU A 289 -6.53 30.15 -1.58
C LEU A 289 -7.78 29.38 -2.03
N HIS A 290 -8.52 29.91 -3.01
CA HIS A 290 -9.63 29.16 -3.61
C HIS A 290 -9.14 27.87 -4.31
N ARG A 291 -8.03 27.95 -5.06
CA ARG A 291 -7.41 26.76 -5.69
C ARG A 291 -6.95 25.74 -4.66
N LEU A 292 -6.34 26.19 -3.56
CA LEU A 292 -5.94 25.35 -2.44
C LEU A 292 -7.16 24.63 -1.84
N ASN A 293 -8.23 25.37 -1.58
CA ASN A 293 -9.45 24.82 -1.01
C ASN A 293 -10.12 23.80 -1.93
N GLN A 294 -10.18 24.07 -3.25
CA GLN A 294 -10.63 23.09 -4.25
C GLN A 294 -9.76 21.83 -4.27
N THR A 295 -8.44 22.02 -4.15
CA THR A 295 -7.49 20.89 -4.11
C THR A 295 -7.71 20.03 -2.87
N ALA A 296 -7.90 20.64 -1.69
CA ALA A 296 -8.21 19.93 -0.46
C ALA A 296 -9.53 19.16 -0.59
N GLN A 297 -10.57 19.78 -1.15
CA GLN A 297 -11.87 19.13 -1.38
C GLN A 297 -11.73 17.89 -2.28
N GLN A 298 -11.12 18.06 -3.45
CA GLN A 298 -10.97 16.99 -4.43
C GLN A 298 -10.12 15.87 -3.87
N LEU A 299 -8.98 16.20 -3.24
CA LEU A 299 -8.07 15.19 -2.68
C LEU A 299 -8.73 14.39 -1.55
N ASN A 300 -9.47 15.05 -0.63
CA ASN A 300 -10.20 14.34 0.42
C ASN A 300 -11.24 13.37 -0.15
N GLN A 301 -11.98 13.77 -1.18
CA GLN A 301 -12.93 12.90 -1.87
C GLN A 301 -12.22 11.71 -2.55
N ASP A 302 -11.14 11.99 -3.27
CA ASP A 302 -10.37 10.96 -3.97
C ASP A 302 -9.74 9.96 -3.00
N MET A 303 -9.24 10.41 -1.84
CA MET A 303 -8.69 9.52 -0.81
C MET A 303 -9.78 8.61 -0.20
N LEU A 304 -10.96 9.14 0.07
CA LEU A 304 -12.10 8.34 0.54
C LEU A 304 -12.53 7.28 -0.49
N GLN A 305 -12.43 7.61 -1.79
CA GLN A 305 -12.77 6.72 -2.91
C GLN A 305 -11.59 5.86 -3.36
N ARG A 306 -10.39 6.03 -2.78
CA ARG A 306 -9.14 5.38 -3.18
C ARG A 306 -8.74 5.63 -4.63
N SER A 307 -9.11 6.80 -5.14
CA SER A 307 -8.77 7.28 -6.48
C SER A 307 -7.38 7.94 -6.50
N PHE A 308 -6.34 7.16 -6.18
CA PHE A 308 -4.98 7.70 -5.96
C PHE A 308 -4.40 8.43 -7.17
N MET A 309 -4.71 8.00 -8.38
CA MET A 309 -4.30 8.70 -9.60
C MET A 309 -4.91 10.10 -9.69
N SER A 310 -6.18 10.28 -9.35
CA SER A 310 -6.84 11.60 -9.31
C SER A 310 -6.26 12.46 -8.20
N ALA A 311 -6.11 11.90 -7.00
CA ALA A 311 -5.55 12.60 -5.85
C ALA A 311 -4.14 13.13 -6.12
N THR A 312 -3.24 12.29 -6.66
CA THR A 312 -1.88 12.70 -7.02
C THR A 312 -1.86 13.76 -8.12
N SER A 313 -2.71 13.62 -9.15
CA SER A 313 -2.82 14.61 -10.22
C SER A 313 -3.31 15.96 -9.70
N CYS A 314 -4.27 15.95 -8.79
CA CYS A 314 -4.83 17.15 -8.18
C CYS A 314 -3.75 17.93 -7.41
N VAL A 315 -3.04 17.28 -6.48
CA VAL A 315 -2.00 17.94 -5.68
C VAL A 315 -0.77 18.33 -6.50
N TYR A 316 -0.40 17.53 -7.52
CA TYR A 316 0.67 17.87 -8.45
C TYR A 316 0.35 19.16 -9.23
N ASN A 317 -0.87 19.28 -9.76
CA ASN A 317 -1.29 20.46 -10.50
C ASN A 317 -1.30 21.72 -9.65
N PHE A 318 -1.80 21.63 -8.40
CA PHE A 318 -1.74 22.72 -7.46
C PHE A 318 -0.30 23.22 -7.23
N TRP A 319 0.62 22.30 -6.92
CA TRP A 319 2.00 22.66 -6.65
C TRP A 319 2.72 23.25 -7.87
N LEU A 320 2.58 22.60 -9.02
CA LEU A 320 3.36 22.99 -10.21
C LEU A 320 2.75 24.20 -10.90
N TYR A 321 1.47 24.12 -11.26
CA TYR A 321 0.85 25.12 -12.13
C TYR A 321 0.22 26.27 -11.35
N ASP A 322 -0.46 26.00 -10.24
CA ASP A 322 -1.12 27.08 -9.51
C ASP A 322 -0.13 27.82 -8.59
N LEU A 323 0.60 27.10 -7.74
CA LEU A 323 1.50 27.71 -6.76
C LEU A 323 2.81 28.18 -7.40
N CYS A 324 3.57 27.30 -8.09
CA CYS A 324 4.88 27.63 -8.60
C CYS A 324 4.84 28.54 -9.83
N ASP A 325 4.04 28.20 -10.83
CA ASP A 325 4.06 28.89 -12.12
C ASP A 325 3.27 30.21 -12.11
N VAL A 326 2.29 30.34 -11.21
CA VAL A 326 1.45 31.56 -11.14
C VAL A 326 1.68 32.34 -9.85
N TYR A 327 1.34 31.74 -8.69
CA TYR A 327 1.30 32.52 -7.46
C TYR A 327 2.68 33.03 -7.02
N ILE A 328 3.68 32.17 -6.98
CA ILE A 328 5.06 32.54 -6.60
C ILE A 328 5.62 33.62 -7.53
N GLU A 329 5.32 33.54 -8.83
CA GLU A 329 5.76 34.58 -9.78
C GLU A 329 5.02 35.90 -9.55
N ALA A 330 3.72 35.88 -9.32
CA ALA A 330 2.90 37.08 -9.13
C ALA A 330 3.25 37.87 -7.87
N ILE A 331 3.71 37.19 -6.79
CA ILE A 331 4.03 37.86 -5.53
C ILE A 331 5.45 38.41 -5.47
N LYS A 332 6.32 38.14 -6.44
CA LYS A 332 7.71 38.65 -6.43
C LYS A 332 7.80 40.17 -6.18
N PRO A 333 7.10 41.03 -6.94
CA PRO A 333 7.16 42.45 -6.70
C PRO A 333 6.49 42.90 -5.38
N ILE A 334 5.52 42.16 -4.90
CA ILE A 334 4.79 42.47 -3.64
C ILE A 334 5.61 42.11 -2.40
N THR A 335 6.51 41.15 -2.52
CA THR A 335 7.37 40.66 -1.42
C THR A 335 8.76 41.27 -1.41
N ASP A 336 9.06 42.22 -2.29
CA ASP A 336 10.35 42.92 -2.31
C ASP A 336 10.40 44.04 -1.25
N ALA A 337 11.62 44.47 -0.88
CA ALA A 337 11.90 45.35 0.24
C ALA A 337 11.21 46.76 0.14
N GLY A 338 10.80 47.19 -1.05
CA GLY A 338 10.13 48.48 -1.29
C GLY A 338 8.60 48.40 -1.37
N ALA A 339 8.00 47.20 -1.19
CA ALA A 339 6.57 47.03 -1.28
C ALA A 339 5.82 47.55 -0.05
N ASP A 340 4.52 47.81 -0.21
CA ASP A 340 3.63 48.19 0.91
C ASP A 340 3.66 47.08 2.00
N PRO A 341 3.94 47.46 3.27
CA PRO A 341 4.07 46.47 4.35
C PRO A 341 2.82 45.59 4.58
N SER A 342 1.63 46.20 4.41
CA SER A 342 0.37 45.46 4.59
C SER A 342 0.12 44.46 3.47
N ALA A 343 0.35 44.84 2.21
CA ALA A 343 0.26 43.94 1.06
C ALA A 343 1.30 42.83 1.13
N ARG A 344 2.53 43.14 1.55
CA ARG A 344 3.61 42.17 1.76
C ARG A 344 3.22 41.16 2.81
N LEU A 345 2.73 41.57 3.97
CA LEU A 345 2.30 40.69 5.05
C LEU A 345 1.15 39.77 4.60
N SER A 346 0.17 40.30 3.86
CA SER A 346 -0.93 39.52 3.29
C SER A 346 -0.42 38.44 2.33
N ALA A 347 0.49 38.80 1.42
CA ALA A 347 1.09 37.85 0.49
C ALA A 347 1.93 36.77 1.22
N GLN A 348 2.65 37.14 2.31
CA GLN A 348 3.39 36.20 3.14
C GLN A 348 2.49 35.20 3.86
N HIS A 349 1.38 35.65 4.46
CA HIS A 349 0.39 34.77 5.11
C HIS A 349 -0.22 33.79 4.12
N THR A 350 -0.60 34.28 2.93
CA THR A 350 -1.14 33.44 1.86
C THR A 350 -0.13 32.41 1.37
N LEU A 351 1.13 32.82 1.15
CA LEU A 351 2.22 31.91 0.74
C LEU A 351 2.44 30.83 1.78
N TYR A 352 2.53 31.21 3.05
CA TYR A 352 2.70 30.28 4.16
C TYR A 352 1.55 29.26 4.22
N ALA A 353 0.29 29.73 4.13
CA ALA A 353 -0.89 28.86 4.14
C ALA A 353 -0.86 27.83 2.99
N CYS A 354 -0.45 28.27 1.78
CA CYS A 354 -0.30 27.40 0.63
C CYS A 354 0.80 26.34 0.80
N LEU A 355 1.93 26.72 1.42
CA LEU A 355 3.03 25.77 1.68
C LEU A 355 2.65 24.77 2.76
N ASP A 356 2.16 25.21 3.92
CA ASP A 356 1.78 24.36 5.03
C ASP A 356 0.72 23.34 4.63
N ALA A 357 -0.40 23.83 4.06
CA ALA A 357 -1.47 22.94 3.61
C ALA A 357 -1.06 22.08 2.40
N GLY A 358 -0.32 22.65 1.44
CA GLY A 358 0.15 21.92 0.28
C GLY A 358 1.11 20.77 0.62
N LEU A 359 2.00 20.95 1.60
CA LEU A 359 2.86 19.88 2.11
C LEU A 359 2.06 18.79 2.83
N LYS A 360 1.08 19.17 3.65
CA LYS A 360 0.19 18.23 4.34
C LYS A 360 -0.65 17.41 3.34
N LEU A 361 -1.19 18.04 2.31
CA LEU A 361 -1.94 17.34 1.25
C LEU A 361 -1.07 16.37 0.44
N LEU A 362 0.22 16.68 0.27
CA LEU A 362 1.17 15.84 -0.46
C LEU A 362 1.78 14.72 0.38
N HIS A 363 1.80 14.88 1.72
CA HIS A 363 2.49 13.99 2.64
C HIS A 363 2.13 12.49 2.52
N PRO A 364 0.87 12.07 2.31
CA PRO A 364 0.53 10.66 2.14
C PRO A 364 1.29 9.97 0.99
N PHE A 365 1.66 10.72 -0.04
CA PHE A 365 2.34 10.22 -1.24
C PHE A 365 3.86 10.38 -1.18
N MET A 366 4.36 11.49 -0.64
CA MET A 366 5.76 11.88 -0.56
C MET A 366 6.18 12.22 0.88
N PRO A 367 6.20 11.24 1.82
CA PRO A 367 6.36 11.52 3.25
C PRO A 367 7.71 12.13 3.62
N PHE A 368 8.80 11.80 2.92
CA PHE A 368 10.14 12.20 3.34
C PHE A 368 10.44 13.66 2.98
N VAL A 369 10.20 14.06 1.73
CA VAL A 369 10.48 15.44 1.31
C VAL A 369 9.52 16.42 1.96
N THR A 370 8.27 16.03 2.19
CA THR A 370 7.29 16.91 2.83
C THR A 370 7.55 17.11 4.32
N GLU A 371 7.96 16.05 5.05
CA GLU A 371 8.40 16.15 6.44
C GLU A 371 9.58 17.11 6.56
N GLU A 372 10.63 16.90 5.77
CA GLU A 372 11.81 17.75 5.78
C GLU A 372 11.52 19.22 5.46
N LEU A 373 10.67 19.48 4.46
CA LEU A 373 10.31 20.83 4.09
C LEU A 373 9.39 21.50 5.10
N TRP A 374 8.47 20.75 5.72
CA TRP A 374 7.56 21.29 6.72
C TRP A 374 8.30 21.75 7.98
N HIS A 375 9.30 21.00 8.43
CA HIS A 375 10.16 21.41 9.55
C HIS A 375 11.04 22.63 9.26
N ARG A 376 11.21 23.00 8.00
CA ARG A 376 11.93 24.22 7.59
C ARG A 376 11.04 25.45 7.54
N LEU A 377 9.72 25.29 7.54
CA LEU A 377 8.80 26.42 7.60
C LEU A 377 8.89 27.11 8.97
N PRO A 378 8.64 28.44 9.04
CA PRO A 378 8.43 29.09 10.33
C PRO A 378 7.34 28.39 11.13
N GLN A 379 7.65 28.05 12.38
CA GLN A 379 6.72 27.28 13.21
C GLN A 379 5.52 28.15 13.63
N ARG A 380 4.31 27.62 13.52
CA ARG A 380 3.10 28.33 13.98
C ARG A 380 3.13 28.47 15.49
N PRO A 381 2.68 29.61 16.04
CA PRO A 381 2.41 29.71 17.46
C PRO A 381 1.42 28.63 17.89
N GLN A 382 1.73 27.94 19.00
CA GLN A 382 0.91 26.87 19.58
C GLN A 382 0.80 25.59 18.70
N GLU A 383 1.66 25.41 17.69
CA GLU A 383 1.76 24.13 16.99
C GLU A 383 2.33 23.07 17.95
N THR A 384 1.61 21.98 18.12
CA THR A 384 1.96 20.89 19.03
C THR A 384 2.38 19.63 18.28
N ALA A 385 2.18 19.58 16.97
CA ALA A 385 2.58 18.43 16.16
C ALA A 385 4.10 18.37 16.02
N GLU A 386 4.71 17.28 16.48
CA GLU A 386 6.13 17.02 16.36
C GLU A 386 6.53 16.60 14.94
N THR A 387 5.58 16.15 14.14
CA THR A 387 5.74 15.66 12.77
C THR A 387 4.52 16.06 11.94
N ILE A 388 4.71 16.30 10.65
CA ILE A 388 3.61 16.60 9.73
C ILE A 388 2.53 15.50 9.71
N ALA A 389 2.92 14.25 9.99
CA ALA A 389 1.99 13.13 10.09
C ALA A 389 0.98 13.25 11.25
N HIS A 390 1.32 14.00 12.30
CA HIS A 390 0.44 14.28 13.43
C HIS A 390 -0.30 15.62 13.30
N ALA A 391 0.09 16.45 12.34
CA ALA A 391 -0.59 17.70 12.08
C ALA A 391 -1.99 17.47 11.47
N PRO A 392 -2.97 18.35 11.76
CA PRO A 392 -4.29 18.24 11.15
C PRO A 392 -4.22 18.24 9.63
N PHE A 393 -4.87 17.24 9.01
CA PHE A 393 -4.96 17.16 7.56
C PHE A 393 -5.90 18.27 7.04
N PRO A 394 -5.53 18.97 5.94
CA PRO A 394 -6.35 20.06 5.43
C PRO A 394 -7.72 19.57 4.97
N GLU A 395 -8.77 20.20 5.52
CA GLU A 395 -10.15 19.97 5.13
C GLU A 395 -10.66 21.11 4.24
N TRP A 396 -11.67 20.82 3.43
CA TRP A 396 -12.35 21.82 2.63
C TRP A 396 -13.23 22.70 3.52
N GLN A 397 -13.15 24.01 3.30
CA GLN A 397 -13.98 24.99 3.98
C GLN A 397 -15.05 25.50 3.01
N ALA A 398 -16.32 25.42 3.43
CA ALA A 398 -17.42 26.05 2.71
C ALA A 398 -17.27 27.59 2.82
N GLY A 399 -16.89 28.23 1.72
CA GLY A 399 -16.73 29.67 1.61
C GLY A 399 -18.02 30.40 1.30
#